data_6019c84f62e56a6c15f994ecd9fe8c38
#
_entry.id   6019c84f62e56a6c15f994ecd9fe8c38
#
_cell.length_a   1.000
_cell.length_b   1.000
_cell.length_c   1.000
_cell.angle_alpha   90.00
_cell.angle_beta   90.00
_cell.angle_gamma   90.00
#
_symmetry.space_group_name_H-M   'P 1'
#
loop_
_entity.id
_entity.type
_entity.pdbx_description
1 polymer ?
#
loop_
_entity_poly.entity_id
_entity_poly.type
_entity_poly.pdbx_seq_one_letter_code
_entity_poly.pdbx_strand_id
1 'polypeptide(L)'
;LALQTREQHIRREKATSNVCTAQALLAVMASFYAVFHGPEGLKAIAQRIHRKTVRLAKGLEAAGFKVEPEAFFDTITVNVGVLQKTVMQAAVAEGVNLRAVGTDKVGISLDERTRRATTEAVWRAFGITHADDDLSPDYRVPETLHRRSKYLEHDVFHMNRAETEMMRYMRRLADRDLALDRAMIP
;
A
#
# COMPACT_ATOMS: atom_id res chain seq x y z
N LEU A 1 -1.93 -9.30 28.70
CA LEU A 1 -2.23 -7.86 28.47
C LEU A 1 -3.33 -7.43 29.43
N ALA A 2 -3.07 -6.47 30.31
CA ALA A 2 -4.07 -5.88 31.15
C ALA A 2 -4.83 -4.79 30.41
N LEU A 3 -6.15 -4.91 30.32
CA LEU A 3 -7.00 -3.87 29.76
C LEU A 3 -7.20 -2.77 30.78
N GLN A 4 -6.93 -1.54 30.40
CA GLN A 4 -7.08 -0.38 31.26
C GLN A 4 -8.45 0.27 31.04
N THR A 5 -9.13 0.62 32.13
CA THR A 5 -10.44 1.30 32.07
C THR A 5 -10.37 2.68 31.45
N ARG A 6 -9.17 3.23 31.27
CA ARG A 6 -8.93 4.52 30.60
C ARG A 6 -8.93 4.46 29.09
N GLU A 7 -8.90 3.25 28.52
CA GLU A 7 -8.86 3.05 27.07
C GLU A 7 -10.22 3.30 26.43
N GLN A 8 -10.21 3.91 25.25
CA GLN A 8 -11.42 4.33 24.53
C GLN A 8 -12.33 3.15 24.16
N HIS A 9 -11.78 1.99 23.87
CA HIS A 9 -12.53 0.79 23.51
C HIS A 9 -13.27 0.16 24.70
N ILE A 10 -12.92 0.55 25.95
CA ILE A 10 -13.58 0.07 27.17
C ILE A 10 -14.61 1.09 27.67
N ARG A 11 -14.21 2.36 27.75
CA ARG A 11 -15.04 3.46 28.28
C ARG A 11 -14.97 4.68 27.36
N ARG A 12 -15.74 4.67 26.32
CA ARG A 12 -15.66 5.65 25.25
C ARG A 12 -15.77 7.11 25.70
N GLU A 13 -16.77 7.42 26.55
CA GLU A 13 -17.01 8.79 27.02
C GLU A 13 -16.04 9.23 28.12
N LYS A 14 -15.35 8.30 28.77
CA LYS A 14 -14.45 8.58 29.90
C LYS A 14 -13.01 8.21 29.61
N ALA A 15 -12.70 7.89 28.36
CA ALA A 15 -11.35 7.54 27.97
C ALA A 15 -10.42 8.74 28.10
N THR A 16 -9.26 8.53 28.72
CA THR A 16 -8.17 9.51 28.80
C THR A 16 -7.00 9.16 27.88
N SER A 17 -7.01 8.00 27.27
CA SER A 17 -5.96 7.45 26.41
C SER A 17 -6.59 6.92 25.13
N ASN A 18 -6.37 7.62 24.01
CA ASN A 18 -6.94 7.29 22.71
C ASN A 18 -5.89 6.74 21.72
N VAL A 19 -4.61 6.96 22.00
CA VAL A 19 -3.50 6.59 21.13
C VAL A 19 -2.50 5.76 21.91
N CYS A 20 -2.13 4.62 21.36
CA CYS A 20 -1.04 3.79 21.86
C CYS A 20 0.28 4.20 21.21
N THR A 21 1.38 4.21 21.95
CA THR A 21 2.72 4.59 21.47
C THR A 21 3.26 3.66 20.38
N ALA A 22 2.76 2.43 20.27
CA ALA A 22 3.18 1.46 19.27
C ALA A 22 2.96 1.96 17.81
N GLN A 23 1.93 2.77 17.58
CA GLN A 23 1.62 3.31 16.25
C GLN A 23 2.32 4.64 15.96
N ALA A 24 2.98 5.27 16.93
CA ALA A 24 3.54 6.61 16.78
C ALA A 24 4.54 6.71 15.62
N LEU A 25 5.48 5.77 15.52
CA LEU A 25 6.45 5.75 14.43
C LEU A 25 5.80 5.61 13.07
N LEU A 26 4.84 4.70 12.91
CA LEU A 26 4.13 4.49 11.65
C LEU A 26 3.29 5.71 11.26
N ALA A 27 2.66 6.38 12.25
CA ALA A 27 1.92 7.62 12.01
C ALA A 27 2.84 8.75 11.55
N VAL A 28 4.04 8.89 12.16
CA VAL A 28 5.07 9.85 11.74
C VAL A 28 5.55 9.56 10.32
N MET A 29 5.85 8.29 10.00
CA MET A 29 6.27 7.89 8.66
C MET A 29 5.19 8.18 7.61
N ALA A 30 3.92 7.87 7.90
CA ALA A 30 2.80 8.16 7.01
C ALA A 30 2.63 9.68 6.78
N SER A 31 2.80 10.48 7.84
CA SER A 31 2.74 11.95 7.74
C SER A 31 3.86 12.49 6.85
N PHE A 32 5.09 12.05 7.05
CA PHE A 32 6.23 12.47 6.23
C PHE A 32 6.13 11.98 4.79
N TYR A 33 5.61 10.79 4.57
CA TYR A 33 5.32 10.28 3.24
C TYR A 33 4.32 11.19 2.49
N ALA A 34 3.25 11.60 3.17
CA ALA A 34 2.28 12.53 2.61
C ALA A 34 2.88 13.93 2.36
N VAL A 35 3.72 14.45 3.27
CA VAL A 35 4.42 15.74 3.11
C VAL A 35 5.37 15.69 1.91
N PHE A 36 6.16 14.63 1.77
CA PHE A 36 7.15 14.50 0.69
C PHE A 36 6.50 14.35 -0.69
N HIS A 37 5.52 13.46 -0.81
CA HIS A 37 4.88 13.19 -2.11
C HIS A 37 3.80 14.21 -2.47
N GLY A 38 3.14 14.80 -1.48
CA GLY A 38 2.00 15.68 -1.68
C GLY A 38 0.82 15.00 -2.38
N PRO A 39 -0.27 15.74 -2.65
CA PRO A 39 -1.47 15.15 -3.24
C PRO A 39 -1.23 14.56 -4.63
N GLU A 40 -0.47 15.26 -5.49
CA GLU A 40 -0.19 14.79 -6.85
C GLU A 40 0.72 13.57 -6.88
N GLY A 41 1.75 13.53 -6.02
CA GLY A 41 2.64 12.38 -5.90
C GLY A 41 1.91 11.13 -5.41
N LEU A 42 1.07 11.26 -4.38
CA LEU A 42 0.24 10.16 -3.88
C LEU A 42 -0.72 9.63 -4.95
N LYS A 43 -1.37 10.54 -5.70
CA LYS A 43 -2.24 10.16 -6.82
C LYS A 43 -1.48 9.39 -7.90
N ALA A 44 -0.30 9.88 -8.29
CA ALA A 44 0.54 9.23 -9.30
C ALA A 44 1.01 7.83 -8.85
N ILE A 45 1.37 7.69 -7.56
CA ILE A 45 1.73 6.39 -6.96
C ILE A 45 0.54 5.43 -7.03
N ALA A 46 -0.62 5.86 -6.55
CA ALA A 46 -1.84 5.06 -6.55
C ALA A 46 -2.24 4.60 -7.98
N GLN A 47 -2.22 5.50 -8.94
CA GLN A 47 -2.51 5.19 -10.34
C GLN A 47 -1.50 4.19 -10.93
N ARG A 48 -0.22 4.32 -10.59
CA ARG A 48 0.82 3.38 -11.04
C ARG A 48 0.62 1.98 -10.47
N ILE A 49 0.29 1.86 -9.19
CA ILE A 49 -0.01 0.58 -8.54
C ILE A 49 -1.23 -0.06 -9.21
N HIS A 50 -2.32 0.70 -9.32
CA HIS A 50 -3.56 0.21 -9.92
C HIS A 50 -3.36 -0.29 -11.36
N ARG A 51 -2.67 0.48 -12.22
CA ARG A 51 -2.36 0.04 -13.59
C ARG A 51 -1.60 -1.29 -13.64
N LYS A 52 -0.63 -1.49 -12.74
CA LYS A 52 0.11 -2.76 -12.65
C LYS A 52 -0.80 -3.90 -12.23
N THR A 53 -1.72 -3.66 -11.28
CA THR A 53 -2.67 -4.68 -10.80
C THR A 53 -3.65 -5.05 -11.90
N VAL A 54 -4.18 -4.06 -12.64
CA VAL A 54 -5.06 -4.30 -13.79
C VAL A 54 -4.35 -5.12 -14.87
N ARG A 55 -3.11 -4.75 -15.20
CA ARG A 55 -2.30 -5.53 -16.17
C ARG A 55 -2.09 -6.97 -15.72
N LEU A 56 -1.76 -7.16 -14.43
CA LEU A 56 -1.60 -8.50 -13.87
C LEU A 56 -2.90 -9.30 -13.97
N ALA A 57 -4.01 -8.70 -13.59
CA ALA A 57 -5.33 -9.33 -13.66
C ALA A 57 -5.72 -9.71 -15.09
N LYS A 58 -5.53 -8.82 -16.07
CA LYS A 58 -5.83 -9.09 -17.48
C LYS A 58 -5.02 -10.28 -18.01
N GLY A 59 -3.74 -10.36 -17.68
CA GLY A 59 -2.91 -11.51 -18.08
C GLY A 59 -3.39 -12.84 -17.48
N LEU A 60 -3.84 -12.82 -16.23
CA LEU A 60 -4.43 -13.98 -15.56
C LEU A 60 -5.80 -14.36 -16.15
N GLU A 61 -6.65 -13.37 -16.41
CA GLU A 61 -7.97 -13.56 -17.05
C GLU A 61 -7.82 -14.13 -18.47
N ALA A 62 -6.87 -13.62 -19.28
CA ALA A 62 -6.57 -14.12 -20.61
C ALA A 62 -6.07 -15.57 -20.61
N ALA A 63 -5.40 -16.00 -19.55
CA ALA A 63 -4.98 -17.38 -19.34
C ALA A 63 -6.09 -18.28 -18.76
N GLY A 64 -7.31 -17.77 -18.60
CA GLY A 64 -8.49 -18.52 -18.15
C GLY A 64 -8.67 -18.60 -16.64
N PHE A 65 -7.89 -17.85 -15.85
CA PHE A 65 -8.09 -17.77 -14.41
C PHE A 65 -9.21 -16.78 -14.05
N LYS A 66 -10.03 -17.14 -13.08
CA LYS A 66 -11.05 -16.22 -12.56
C LYS A 66 -10.42 -15.29 -11.50
N VAL A 67 -10.43 -13.99 -11.77
CA VAL A 67 -9.97 -12.94 -10.84
C VAL A 67 -11.15 -12.37 -10.07
N GLU A 68 -11.00 -12.20 -8.75
CA GLU A 68 -12.01 -11.70 -7.83
C GLU A 68 -11.39 -10.63 -6.90
N PRO A 69 -12.18 -9.60 -6.49
CA PRO A 69 -13.46 -9.18 -7.05
C PRO A 69 -13.28 -8.53 -8.44
N GLU A 70 -14.36 -8.25 -9.15
CA GLU A 70 -14.31 -7.51 -10.42
C GLU A 70 -13.80 -6.08 -10.24
N ALA A 71 -14.19 -5.44 -9.14
CA ALA A 71 -13.73 -4.12 -8.73
C ALA A 71 -12.63 -4.27 -7.67
N PHE A 72 -11.44 -3.79 -7.97
CA PHE A 72 -10.27 -3.85 -7.08
C PHE A 72 -9.39 -2.61 -7.23
N PHE A 73 -8.46 -2.41 -6.28
CA PHE A 73 -7.44 -1.36 -6.37
C PHE A 73 -6.04 -1.97 -6.61
N ASP A 74 -5.44 -2.57 -5.58
CA ASP A 74 -4.08 -3.11 -5.57
C ASP A 74 -4.01 -4.60 -5.22
N THR A 75 -5.13 -5.17 -4.81
CA THR A 75 -5.21 -6.54 -4.30
C THR A 75 -6.29 -7.31 -5.05
N ILE A 76 -5.90 -8.49 -5.55
CA ILE A 76 -6.78 -9.42 -6.26
C ILE A 76 -6.70 -10.80 -5.63
N THR A 77 -7.74 -11.58 -5.82
CA THR A 77 -7.77 -13.00 -5.47
C THR A 77 -8.05 -13.80 -6.73
N VAL A 78 -7.28 -14.83 -6.95
CA VAL A 78 -7.35 -15.67 -8.17
C VAL A 78 -7.79 -17.06 -7.80
N ASN A 79 -8.85 -17.56 -8.43
CA ASN A 79 -9.28 -18.93 -8.27
C ASN A 79 -8.36 -19.85 -9.10
N VAL A 80 -7.69 -20.76 -8.43
CA VAL A 80 -6.72 -21.71 -9.02
C VAL A 80 -7.11 -23.16 -8.78
N GLY A 81 -8.18 -23.39 -8.00
CA GLY A 81 -8.66 -24.73 -7.67
C GLY A 81 -7.54 -25.60 -7.06
N VAL A 82 -7.42 -26.80 -7.57
CA VAL A 82 -6.43 -27.80 -7.11
C VAL A 82 -4.97 -27.38 -7.33
N LEU A 83 -4.72 -26.36 -8.17
CA LEU A 83 -3.37 -25.86 -8.47
C LEU A 83 -2.79 -24.97 -7.39
N GLN A 84 -3.52 -24.64 -6.33
CA GLN A 84 -3.07 -23.68 -5.31
C GLN A 84 -1.66 -23.98 -4.80
N LYS A 85 -1.38 -25.22 -4.38
CA LYS A 85 -0.07 -25.61 -3.87
C LYS A 85 1.03 -25.45 -4.90
N THR A 86 0.78 -25.85 -6.13
CA THR A 86 1.72 -25.75 -7.24
C THR A 86 2.06 -24.29 -7.55
N VAL A 87 1.06 -23.43 -7.67
CA VAL A 87 1.24 -21.99 -7.88
C VAL A 87 2.01 -21.34 -6.75
N MET A 88 1.69 -21.67 -5.50
CA MET A 88 2.38 -21.13 -4.32
C MET A 88 3.86 -21.54 -4.30
N GLN A 89 4.17 -22.80 -4.62
CA GLN A 89 5.56 -23.28 -4.68
C GLN A 89 6.32 -22.63 -5.85
N ALA A 90 5.70 -22.51 -7.01
CA ALA A 90 6.29 -21.82 -8.16
C ALA A 90 6.56 -20.34 -7.85
N ALA A 91 5.65 -19.65 -7.17
CA ALA A 91 5.85 -18.27 -6.75
C ALA A 91 7.07 -18.12 -5.83
N VAL A 92 7.24 -19.01 -4.84
CA VAL A 92 8.42 -19.03 -3.97
C VAL A 92 9.70 -19.26 -4.77
N ALA A 93 9.69 -20.17 -5.75
CA ALA A 93 10.83 -20.41 -6.64
C ALA A 93 11.20 -19.18 -7.48
N GLU A 94 10.21 -18.37 -7.85
CA GLU A 94 10.38 -17.08 -8.54
C GLU A 94 10.74 -15.92 -7.58
N GLY A 95 10.90 -16.19 -6.27
CA GLY A 95 11.23 -15.18 -5.25
C GLY A 95 10.05 -14.30 -4.86
N VAL A 96 8.82 -14.75 -5.03
CA VAL A 96 7.59 -14.01 -4.71
C VAL A 96 6.78 -14.75 -3.66
N ASN A 97 6.35 -14.03 -2.63
CA ASN A 97 5.42 -14.53 -1.63
C ASN A 97 3.98 -14.15 -1.99
N LEU A 98 3.13 -15.15 -2.14
CA LEU A 98 1.70 -14.99 -2.34
C LEU A 98 0.93 -15.47 -1.10
N ARG A 99 -0.33 -15.11 -1.00
CA ARG A 99 -1.18 -15.48 0.14
C ARG A 99 -2.17 -16.58 -0.25
N ALA A 100 -2.13 -17.72 0.42
CA ALA A 100 -3.19 -18.72 0.28
C ALA A 100 -4.53 -18.19 0.84
N VAL A 101 -5.60 -18.37 0.09
CA VAL A 101 -6.97 -17.98 0.47
C VAL A 101 -7.86 -19.21 0.34
N GLY A 102 -8.32 -19.72 1.47
CA GLY A 102 -9.02 -21.00 1.50
C GLY A 102 -8.11 -22.12 0.96
N THR A 103 -8.70 -23.07 0.26
CA THR A 103 -8.03 -24.25 -0.30
C THR A 103 -7.82 -24.20 -1.81
N ASP A 104 -8.37 -23.17 -2.48
CA ASP A 104 -8.53 -23.11 -3.94
C ASP A 104 -8.18 -21.75 -4.55
N LYS A 105 -7.79 -20.75 -3.73
CA LYS A 105 -7.53 -19.40 -4.21
C LYS A 105 -6.18 -18.87 -3.74
N VAL A 106 -5.63 -17.92 -4.49
CA VAL A 106 -4.38 -17.22 -4.20
C VAL A 106 -4.62 -15.72 -4.19
N GLY A 107 -4.24 -15.05 -3.11
CA GLY A 107 -4.28 -13.60 -2.98
C GLY A 107 -2.96 -12.97 -3.41
N ILE A 108 -3.04 -11.88 -4.17
CA ILE A 108 -1.91 -11.12 -4.71
C ILE A 108 -2.12 -9.66 -4.40
N SER A 109 -1.15 -9.01 -3.76
CA SER A 109 -1.17 -7.58 -3.46
C SER A 109 0.06 -6.91 -4.05
N LEU A 110 -0.13 -5.75 -4.66
CA LEU A 110 0.92 -4.94 -5.25
C LEU A 110 1.11 -3.64 -4.47
N ASP A 111 2.31 -3.10 -4.53
CA ASP A 111 2.69 -1.84 -3.89
C ASP A 111 3.48 -0.93 -4.85
N GLU A 112 3.96 0.21 -4.36
CA GLU A 112 4.77 1.14 -5.14
C GLU A 112 6.12 0.56 -5.55
N ARG A 113 6.63 -0.43 -4.82
CA ARG A 113 7.91 -1.08 -5.10
C ARG A 113 7.81 -2.24 -6.11
N THR A 114 6.60 -2.70 -6.39
CA THR A 114 6.36 -3.75 -7.37
C THR A 114 6.91 -3.33 -8.73
N ARG A 115 7.84 -4.11 -9.27
CA ARG A 115 8.48 -3.88 -10.57
C ARG A 115 7.85 -4.76 -11.65
N ARG A 116 8.13 -4.45 -12.92
CA ARG A 116 7.70 -5.27 -14.07
C ARG A 116 8.18 -6.71 -13.89
N ALA A 117 9.44 -6.93 -13.57
CA ALA A 117 10.00 -8.26 -13.33
C ALA A 117 9.24 -9.05 -12.26
N THR A 118 8.70 -8.38 -11.21
CA THR A 118 7.90 -9.02 -10.16
C THR A 118 6.55 -9.49 -10.71
N THR A 119 5.87 -8.68 -11.52
CA THR A 119 4.60 -9.10 -12.14
C THR A 119 4.81 -10.23 -13.16
N GLU A 120 5.91 -10.21 -13.89
CA GLU A 120 6.30 -11.30 -14.81
C GLU A 120 6.62 -12.59 -14.06
N ALA A 121 7.29 -12.51 -12.90
CA ALA A 121 7.53 -13.66 -12.02
C ALA A 121 6.21 -14.25 -11.49
N VAL A 122 5.25 -13.41 -11.13
CA VAL A 122 3.90 -13.89 -10.77
C VAL A 122 3.26 -14.63 -11.96
N TRP A 123 3.26 -14.08 -13.16
CA TRP A 123 2.71 -14.76 -14.33
C TRP A 123 3.37 -16.11 -14.57
N ARG A 124 4.71 -16.19 -14.48
CA ARG A 124 5.43 -17.49 -14.62
C ARG A 124 5.00 -18.50 -13.57
N ALA A 125 4.75 -18.05 -12.33
CA ALA A 125 4.23 -18.94 -11.28
C ALA A 125 2.85 -19.53 -11.62
N PHE A 126 2.06 -18.82 -12.42
CA PHE A 126 0.79 -19.31 -12.97
C PHE A 126 0.93 -20.04 -14.32
N GLY A 127 2.16 -20.28 -14.80
CA GLY A 127 2.43 -20.93 -16.06
C GLY A 127 2.27 -20.04 -17.31
N ILE A 128 2.23 -18.72 -17.13
CA ILE A 128 2.05 -17.74 -18.21
C ILE A 128 3.42 -17.22 -18.64
N THR A 129 3.81 -17.46 -19.88
CA THR A 129 5.12 -17.04 -20.42
C THR A 129 5.08 -15.69 -21.12
N HIS A 130 3.95 -15.31 -21.69
CA HIS A 130 3.73 -14.04 -22.34
C HIS A 130 2.36 -13.48 -21.94
N ALA A 131 2.32 -12.28 -21.41
CA ALA A 131 1.09 -11.52 -21.23
C ALA A 131 1.17 -10.29 -22.14
N ASP A 132 0.08 -10.00 -22.82
CA ASP A 132 -0.03 -8.85 -23.70
C ASP A 132 0.24 -7.53 -22.93
N ASP A 133 1.03 -6.66 -23.53
CA ASP A 133 1.44 -5.38 -22.96
C ASP A 133 0.37 -4.29 -23.18
N ASP A 134 -0.85 -4.66 -23.58
CA ASP A 134 -1.93 -3.69 -23.77
C ASP A 134 -2.21 -2.93 -22.47
N LEU A 135 -1.70 -1.71 -22.46
CA LEU A 135 -1.77 -0.75 -21.37
C LEU A 135 -3.06 0.07 -21.44
N SER A 136 -4.11 -0.43 -22.08
CA SER A 136 -5.36 0.32 -22.10
C SER A 136 -5.77 0.67 -20.66
N PRO A 137 -6.16 1.94 -20.40
CA PRO A 137 -6.48 2.41 -19.06
C PRO A 137 -7.86 1.90 -18.63
N ASP A 138 -7.96 0.61 -18.42
CA ASP A 138 -9.15 -0.03 -17.89
C ASP A 138 -9.10 0.07 -16.36
N TYR A 139 -9.71 1.12 -15.83
CA TYR A 139 -9.80 1.28 -14.38
C TYR A 139 -10.84 0.32 -13.80
N ARG A 140 -10.41 -0.52 -12.83
CA ARG A 140 -11.29 -1.45 -12.12
C ARG A 140 -11.86 -0.86 -10.82
N VAL A 141 -11.52 0.39 -10.49
CA VAL A 141 -12.18 1.15 -9.41
C VAL A 141 -13.44 1.78 -9.97
N PRO A 142 -14.63 1.51 -9.41
CA PRO A 142 -15.87 2.11 -9.87
C PRO A 142 -15.83 3.64 -9.84
N GLU A 143 -16.42 4.28 -10.83
CA GLU A 143 -16.41 5.75 -10.93
C GLU A 143 -17.03 6.43 -9.71
N THR A 144 -18.00 5.80 -9.08
CA THR A 144 -18.65 6.29 -7.85
C THR A 144 -17.69 6.40 -6.66
N LEU A 145 -16.57 5.67 -6.70
CA LEU A 145 -15.53 5.70 -5.68
C LEU A 145 -14.36 6.63 -6.04
N HIS A 146 -14.38 7.25 -7.23
CA HIS A 146 -13.35 8.20 -7.59
C HIS A 146 -13.46 9.46 -6.74
N ARG A 147 -12.35 9.88 -6.16
CA ARG A 147 -12.29 11.11 -5.38
C ARG A 147 -12.52 12.32 -6.28
N ARG A 148 -13.50 13.15 -5.94
CA ARG A 148 -13.81 14.42 -6.62
C ARG A 148 -13.40 15.65 -5.81
N SER A 149 -13.21 15.50 -4.49
CA SER A 149 -12.80 16.59 -3.61
C SER A 149 -11.28 16.79 -3.61
N LYS A 150 -10.84 18.02 -3.38
CA LYS A 150 -9.44 18.30 -3.06
C LYS A 150 -9.06 17.68 -1.72
N TYR A 151 -7.78 17.46 -1.50
CA TYR A 151 -7.23 16.90 -0.26
C TYR A 151 -5.78 17.35 -0.09
N LEU A 152 -5.28 17.32 1.16
CA LEU A 152 -3.94 17.79 1.52
C LEU A 152 -3.67 19.22 1.01
N GLU A 153 -4.62 20.14 1.25
CA GLU A 153 -4.58 21.52 0.76
C GLU A 153 -3.66 22.43 1.59
N HIS A 154 -3.20 22.00 2.78
CA HIS A 154 -2.28 22.78 3.60
C HIS A 154 -0.89 22.89 2.96
N ASP A 155 -0.27 24.04 3.10
CA ASP A 155 1.04 24.37 2.49
C ASP A 155 2.12 23.33 2.78
N VAL A 156 2.12 22.72 3.95
CA VAL A 156 3.10 21.70 4.33
C VAL A 156 3.20 20.55 3.33
N PHE A 157 2.11 20.21 2.65
CA PHE A 157 2.06 19.18 1.63
C PHE A 157 2.54 19.63 0.24
N HIS A 158 2.96 20.90 0.12
CA HIS A 158 3.40 21.50 -1.13
C HIS A 158 4.81 22.08 -1.10
N MET A 159 5.43 22.22 0.09
CA MET A 159 6.68 22.94 0.28
C MET A 159 7.92 22.07 0.45
N ASN A 160 7.79 20.81 0.89
CA ASN A 160 8.93 19.99 1.34
C ASN A 160 9.07 18.73 0.46
N ARG A 161 9.16 18.90 -0.85
CA ARG A 161 9.15 17.80 -1.84
C ARG A 161 10.52 17.41 -2.39
N ALA A 162 11.58 18.13 -2.02
CA ALA A 162 12.96 17.75 -2.31
C ALA A 162 13.62 17.16 -1.06
N GLU A 163 14.60 16.29 -1.24
CA GLU A 163 15.28 15.62 -0.13
C GLU A 163 15.86 16.62 0.88
N THR A 164 16.56 17.65 0.40
CA THR A 164 17.13 18.70 1.26
C THR A 164 16.06 19.49 2.02
N GLU A 165 14.96 19.83 1.37
CA GLU A 165 13.83 20.54 2.00
C GLU A 165 13.19 19.69 3.06
N MET A 166 12.98 18.40 2.78
CA MET A 166 12.42 17.46 3.75
C MET A 166 13.33 17.26 4.96
N MET A 167 14.65 17.12 4.77
CA MET A 167 15.61 17.02 5.87
C MET A 167 15.59 18.28 6.74
N ARG A 168 15.54 19.47 6.14
CA ARG A 168 15.43 20.74 6.87
C ARG A 168 14.11 20.86 7.62
N TYR A 169 13.02 20.38 7.04
CA TYR A 169 11.70 20.35 7.69
C TYR A 169 11.73 19.42 8.91
N MET A 170 12.25 18.22 8.78
CA MET A 170 12.42 17.27 9.89
C MET A 170 13.27 17.87 11.01
N ARG A 171 14.40 18.53 10.67
CA ARG A 171 15.25 19.21 11.66
C ARG A 171 14.49 20.33 12.37
N ARG A 172 13.75 21.18 11.66
CA ARG A 172 12.93 22.22 12.28
C ARG A 172 11.88 21.67 13.25
N LEU A 173 11.31 20.49 12.95
CA LEU A 173 10.37 19.82 13.86
C LEU A 173 11.10 19.29 15.11
N ALA A 174 12.22 18.63 14.92
CA ALA A 174 13.02 18.12 16.02
C ALA A 174 13.53 19.24 16.94
N ASP A 175 13.84 20.41 16.40
CA ASP A 175 14.32 21.58 17.17
C ASP A 175 13.22 22.22 18.06
N ARG A 176 11.97 21.81 17.93
CA ARG A 176 10.88 22.27 18.81
C ARG A 176 10.85 21.55 20.15
N ASP A 177 11.49 20.40 20.23
CA ASP A 177 11.57 19.62 21.46
C ASP A 177 12.93 19.79 22.13
N LEU A 178 13.01 19.44 23.40
CA LEU A 178 14.26 19.45 24.16
C LEU A 178 15.16 18.31 23.69
N ALA A 179 16.43 18.59 23.49
CA ALA A 179 17.41 17.58 23.11
C ALA A 179 18.81 17.92 23.64
N LEU A 180 19.63 16.88 23.84
CA LEU A 180 20.99 17.00 24.40
C LEU A 180 21.94 17.85 23.57
N ASP A 181 21.69 17.98 22.25
CA ASP A 181 22.51 18.77 21.34
C ASP A 181 22.20 20.28 21.37
N ARG A 182 21.16 20.71 22.09
CA ARG A 182 20.73 22.10 22.13
C ARG A 182 20.12 22.58 23.47
N ALA A 183 20.04 21.69 24.45
CA ALA A 183 19.54 22.02 25.79
C ALA A 183 20.49 21.42 26.84
N MET A 184 20.72 22.16 27.92
CA MET A 184 21.53 21.69 29.03
C MET A 184 20.83 20.63 29.88
N ILE A 185 19.51 20.68 29.92
CA ILE A 185 18.67 19.72 30.63
C ILE A 185 17.57 19.29 29.65
N PRO A 186 17.56 18.02 29.24
CA PRO A 186 16.53 17.46 28.40
C PRO A 186 15.22 17.24 29.18
#